data_de0701b83bc05277932003b006b0444b
#
_entry.id   de0701b83bc05277932003b006b0444b
#
_cell.length_a   1.000
_cell.length_b   1.000
_cell.length_c   1.000
_cell.angle_alpha   90.00
_cell.angle_beta   90.00
_cell.angle_gamma   90.00
#
_symmetry.space_group_name_H-M   'P 1'
#
loop_
_entity.id
_entity.type
_entity.pdbx_description
1 polymer ?
#
loop_
_entity_poly.entity_id
_entity_poly.type
_entity_poly.pdbx_seq_one_letter_code
_entity_poly.pdbx_strand_id
1 'polypeptide(L)'
;MASTDITSGVSNTNGTTHSVPTKTREVQTHHMDSTAWNNFKFRPDDIVISTFPKNGTTWTQQITCQLLHAGDETAAPNVLSPWFELRIVPREQLYEMLEAQTNRRFMKTHLPVDALVWNPQAKYIFCARDGRDAIWSMHNHLTAATDVFYQLFNDTPGRVGPALERPGESPRDMFVQLLEDDMKDSFGWKFWSHIRGWWEARSQPNLLLIHYNDLKADLDGEMRRIAKFLEIPEMSPEQWKAAVEHCTFDWMKAHAELAAPQQADMVWKEGAKSFIHKGTNGRWKDVLSEEDNSRYLERARQELGEECAQWLENGRLQWT
;
A
#
# COMPACT_ATOMS: atom_id res chain seq x y z
N MET A 1 -10.56 -12.88 43.73
CA MET A 1 -10.58 -11.63 42.96
C MET A 1 -10.74 -12.04 41.50
N ALA A 2 -11.92 -11.83 40.95
CA ALA A 2 -12.28 -12.31 39.62
C ALA A 2 -11.83 -11.25 38.58
N SER A 3 -11.08 -11.72 37.59
CA SER A 3 -10.70 -10.94 36.42
C SER A 3 -11.91 -10.89 35.48
N THR A 4 -12.43 -9.71 35.19
CA THR A 4 -13.51 -9.50 34.23
C THR A 4 -12.90 -9.25 32.84
N ASP A 5 -12.98 -10.26 31.98
CA ASP A 5 -12.77 -10.12 30.53
C ASP A 5 -13.91 -9.27 29.94
N ILE A 6 -13.54 -8.11 29.41
CA ILE A 6 -14.45 -7.27 28.61
C ILE A 6 -14.24 -7.57 27.14
N THR A 7 -14.97 -8.54 26.60
CA THR A 7 -15.17 -8.72 25.17
C THR A 7 -16.34 -7.85 24.72
N SER A 8 -16.07 -6.62 24.26
CA SER A 8 -17.11 -5.77 23.64
C SER A 8 -17.24 -6.10 22.16
N GLY A 9 -18.16 -7.02 21.84
CA GLY A 9 -18.63 -7.25 20.46
C GLY A 9 -19.64 -6.19 20.06
N VAL A 10 -19.39 -5.46 19.00
CA VAL A 10 -20.39 -4.60 18.34
C VAL A 10 -21.24 -5.48 17.41
N SER A 11 -22.49 -5.70 17.77
CA SER A 11 -23.43 -6.49 16.96
C SER A 11 -24.01 -5.64 15.83
N ASN A 12 -23.71 -6.02 14.60
CA ASN A 12 -24.42 -5.55 13.41
C ASN A 12 -25.47 -6.60 13.00
N THR A 13 -26.63 -6.19 12.51
CA THR A 13 -27.89 -6.93 12.34
C THR A 13 -27.89 -8.07 11.29
N ASN A 14 -26.74 -8.51 10.80
CA ASN A 14 -26.59 -9.71 9.98
C ASN A 14 -25.48 -10.59 10.55
N GLY A 15 -25.76 -11.35 11.55
CA GLY A 15 -25.23 -12.58 12.13
C GLY A 15 -23.80 -13.09 11.90
N THR A 16 -22.88 -12.34 11.30
CA THR A 16 -21.46 -12.67 11.20
C THR A 16 -20.62 -11.70 12.02
N THR A 17 -20.28 -12.08 13.25
CA THR A 17 -19.27 -11.37 14.05
C THR A 17 -17.90 -11.59 13.40
N HIS A 18 -17.45 -10.66 12.56
CA HIS A 18 -16.08 -10.68 12.08
C HIS A 18 -15.17 -10.22 13.22
N SER A 19 -14.24 -11.10 13.62
CA SER A 19 -13.26 -10.75 14.65
C SER A 19 -12.40 -9.58 14.20
N VAL A 20 -12.13 -8.66 15.13
CA VAL A 20 -11.20 -7.55 14.87
C VAL A 20 -9.82 -8.13 14.52
N PRO A 21 -9.15 -7.62 13.48
CA PRO A 21 -7.81 -8.08 13.14
C PRO A 21 -6.87 -7.98 14.34
N THR A 22 -6.10 -9.04 14.56
CA THR A 22 -5.16 -9.13 15.68
C THR A 22 -3.77 -9.39 15.14
N LYS A 23 -2.78 -8.65 15.65
CA LYS A 23 -1.39 -8.91 15.34
C LYS A 23 -0.97 -10.25 15.95
N THR A 24 -0.54 -11.19 15.12
CA THR A 24 -0.13 -12.54 15.54
C THR A 24 1.33 -12.84 15.31
N ARG A 25 2.04 -11.97 14.56
CA ARG A 25 3.46 -12.16 14.26
C ARG A 25 4.18 -10.84 14.05
N GLU A 26 5.50 -10.90 14.14
CA GLU A 26 6.38 -9.83 13.69
C GLU A 26 6.91 -10.13 12.28
N VAL A 27 7.08 -9.07 11.50
CA VAL A 27 7.78 -9.10 10.21
C VAL A 27 9.00 -8.21 10.33
N GLN A 28 10.17 -8.82 10.19
CA GLN A 28 11.44 -8.13 10.20
C GLN A 28 12.24 -8.56 8.97
N THR A 29 12.72 -7.60 8.20
CA THR A 29 13.57 -7.80 7.03
C THR A 29 14.75 -6.84 7.08
N HIS A 30 15.56 -6.76 6.04
CA HIS A 30 16.65 -5.79 5.95
C HIS A 30 16.18 -4.36 6.18
N HIS A 31 15.06 -4.00 5.56
CA HIS A 31 14.58 -2.63 5.48
C HIS A 31 13.29 -2.37 6.28
N MET A 32 12.68 -3.40 6.85
CA MET A 32 11.43 -3.25 7.60
C MET A 32 11.49 -3.89 8.98
N ASP A 33 10.75 -3.28 9.92
CA ASP A 33 10.57 -3.77 11.28
C ASP A 33 9.16 -3.46 11.79
N SER A 34 8.29 -4.46 11.80
CA SER A 34 6.91 -4.32 12.26
C SER A 34 6.79 -3.98 13.75
N THR A 35 7.85 -4.18 14.54
CA THR A 35 7.85 -3.80 15.96
C THR A 35 7.74 -2.29 16.18
N ALA A 36 7.99 -1.48 15.13
CA ALA A 36 7.73 -0.05 15.17
C ALA A 36 6.29 0.28 15.57
N TRP A 37 5.33 -0.54 15.19
CA TRP A 37 3.92 -0.33 15.51
C TRP A 37 3.54 -0.65 16.96
N ASN A 38 4.33 -1.44 17.69
CA ASN A 38 3.95 -1.96 19.01
C ASN A 38 3.79 -0.87 20.08
N ASN A 39 4.57 0.20 19.99
CA ASN A 39 4.57 1.31 20.94
C ASN A 39 4.05 2.61 20.32
N PHE A 40 3.52 2.56 19.10
CA PHE A 40 2.99 3.74 18.44
C PHE A 40 1.71 4.23 19.14
N LYS A 41 1.67 5.52 19.42
CA LYS A 41 0.50 6.18 20.01
C LYS A 41 -0.39 6.71 18.90
N PHE A 42 -1.40 5.92 18.57
CA PHE A 42 -2.42 6.34 17.61
C PHE A 42 -3.21 7.54 18.13
N ARG A 43 -3.55 8.44 17.22
CA ARG A 43 -4.63 9.41 17.40
C ARG A 43 -5.93 8.81 16.83
N PRO A 44 -7.11 9.21 17.35
CA PRO A 44 -8.39 8.61 16.91
C PRO A 44 -8.69 8.75 15.42
N ASP A 45 -8.08 9.73 14.78
CA ASP A 45 -8.31 10.08 13.37
C ASP A 45 -7.13 9.73 12.44
N ASP A 46 -6.14 9.00 12.93
CA ASP A 46 -5.01 8.54 12.10
C ASP A 46 -5.49 7.72 10.90
N ILE A 47 -4.79 7.87 9.78
CA ILE A 47 -5.05 7.10 8.56
C ILE A 47 -3.85 6.21 8.26
N VAL A 48 -4.10 4.91 8.07
CA VAL A 48 -3.09 3.93 7.67
C VAL A 48 -3.38 3.47 6.25
N ILE A 49 -2.46 3.77 5.33
CA ILE A 49 -2.53 3.32 3.94
C ILE A 49 -1.71 2.04 3.82
N SER A 50 -2.36 0.93 3.57
CA SER A 50 -1.71 -0.36 3.38
C SER A 50 -1.82 -0.84 1.95
N THR A 51 -0.75 -1.42 1.43
CA THR A 51 -0.71 -2.08 0.13
C THR A 51 0.35 -3.18 0.13
N PHE A 52 0.18 -4.21 -0.71
CA PHE A 52 1.38 -4.91 -1.15
C PHE A 52 2.23 -3.93 -1.99
N PRO A 53 3.57 -4.01 -1.96
CA PRO A 53 4.40 -3.09 -2.75
C PRO A 53 3.95 -3.01 -4.22
N LYS A 54 3.98 -1.80 -4.81
CA LYS A 54 3.58 -1.50 -6.20
C LYS A 54 2.08 -1.61 -6.52
N ASN A 55 1.22 -1.71 -5.52
CA ASN A 55 -0.24 -1.77 -5.68
C ASN A 55 -0.92 -0.38 -5.59
N GLY A 56 -0.20 0.72 -5.84
CA GLY A 56 -0.80 2.06 -5.88
C GLY A 56 -0.60 2.90 -4.61
N THR A 57 0.34 2.54 -3.73
CA THR A 57 0.63 3.23 -2.46
C THR A 57 0.81 4.73 -2.64
N THR A 58 1.70 5.15 -3.55
CA THR A 58 1.99 6.56 -3.81
C THR A 58 0.78 7.32 -4.32
N TRP A 59 -0.03 6.70 -5.16
CA TRP A 59 -1.28 7.30 -5.63
C TRP A 59 -2.30 7.47 -4.50
N THR A 60 -2.46 6.45 -3.66
CA THR A 60 -3.33 6.52 -2.47
C THR A 60 -2.84 7.56 -1.47
N GLN A 61 -1.52 7.69 -1.28
CA GLN A 61 -0.93 8.76 -0.46
C GLN A 61 -1.23 10.16 -1.05
N GLN A 62 -1.09 10.33 -2.37
CA GLN A 62 -1.41 11.59 -3.05
C GLN A 62 -2.89 11.93 -2.90
N ILE A 63 -3.79 10.99 -3.15
CA ILE A 63 -5.24 11.18 -2.99
C ILE A 63 -5.56 11.59 -1.55
N THR A 64 -5.06 10.85 -0.57
CA THR A 64 -5.30 11.16 0.85
C THR A 64 -4.76 12.54 1.21
N CYS A 65 -3.56 12.89 0.73
CA CYS A 65 -2.94 14.19 0.94
C CYS A 65 -3.82 15.32 0.38
N GLN A 66 -4.25 15.21 -0.87
CA GLN A 66 -5.06 16.22 -1.54
C GLN A 66 -6.44 16.39 -0.88
N LEU A 67 -7.04 15.32 -0.39
CA LEU A 67 -8.30 15.37 0.36
C LEU A 67 -8.12 16.05 1.72
N LEU A 68 -7.03 15.78 2.44
CA LEU A 68 -6.76 16.39 3.75
C LEU A 68 -6.35 17.87 3.66
N HIS A 69 -5.77 18.28 2.54
CA HIS A 69 -5.26 19.64 2.31
C HIS A 69 -6.09 20.43 1.29
N ALA A 70 -7.33 19.98 1.01
CA ALA A 70 -8.31 20.69 0.18
C ALA A 70 -7.77 21.16 -1.18
N GLY A 71 -6.99 20.30 -1.85
CA GLY A 71 -6.44 20.59 -3.18
C GLY A 71 -5.20 21.50 -3.19
N ASP A 72 -4.51 21.68 -2.07
CA ASP A 72 -3.27 22.44 -2.01
C ASP A 72 -2.17 21.76 -2.84
N GLU A 73 -1.71 22.45 -3.88
CA GLU A 73 -0.66 21.95 -4.79
C GLU A 73 0.72 21.79 -4.13
N THR A 74 0.95 22.47 -3.01
CA THR A 74 2.22 22.41 -2.27
C THR A 74 2.27 21.29 -1.25
N ALA A 75 1.14 20.64 -0.97
CA ALA A 75 1.07 19.53 -0.02
C ALA A 75 1.85 18.31 -0.55
N ALA A 76 2.88 17.90 0.18
CA ALA A 76 3.85 16.90 -0.24
C ALA A 76 3.67 15.58 0.53
N PRO A 77 3.03 14.56 -0.04
CA PRO A 77 2.80 13.29 0.65
C PRO A 77 4.09 12.54 1.02
N ASN A 78 5.19 12.77 0.33
CA ASN A 78 6.49 12.19 0.66
C ASN A 78 7.10 12.73 1.97
N VAL A 79 6.64 13.92 2.41
CA VAL A 79 7.02 14.51 3.70
C VAL A 79 6.01 14.14 4.79
N LEU A 80 4.72 14.20 4.45
CA LEU A 80 3.62 14.06 5.43
C LEU A 80 3.28 12.62 5.76
N SER A 81 3.57 11.67 4.84
CA SER A 81 3.16 10.26 4.95
C SER A 81 4.35 9.31 4.91
N PRO A 82 5.02 9.09 6.03
CA PRO A 82 6.20 8.23 6.07
C PRO A 82 5.83 6.75 5.85
N TRP A 83 6.82 5.98 5.37
CA TRP A 83 6.77 4.52 5.45
C TRP A 83 7.13 4.09 6.88
N PHE A 84 6.13 3.67 7.62
CA PHE A 84 6.21 3.61 9.08
C PHE A 84 7.19 2.57 9.62
N GLU A 85 7.25 1.38 9.03
CA GLU A 85 8.15 0.30 9.45
C GLU A 85 9.52 0.32 8.77
N LEU A 86 9.84 1.36 7.97
CA LEU A 86 11.11 1.45 7.27
C LEU A 86 12.27 1.69 8.24
N ARG A 87 13.29 0.85 8.20
CA ARG A 87 14.42 0.87 9.14
C ARG A 87 15.48 1.95 8.84
N ILE A 88 15.43 2.57 7.66
CA ILE A 88 16.40 3.59 7.24
C ILE A 88 16.29 4.85 8.11
N VAL A 89 15.08 5.17 8.59
CA VAL A 89 14.82 6.29 9.49
C VAL A 89 14.82 5.78 10.94
N PRO A 90 15.57 6.41 11.87
CA PRO A 90 15.50 6.07 13.28
C PRO A 90 14.05 6.19 13.81
N ARG A 91 13.63 5.19 14.59
CA ARG A 91 12.24 5.09 15.08
C ARG A 91 11.81 6.31 15.89
N GLU A 92 12.68 6.80 16.75
CA GLU A 92 12.44 7.97 17.57
C GLU A 92 12.18 9.22 16.72
N GLN A 93 13.01 9.43 15.71
CA GLN A 93 12.85 10.54 14.75
C GLN A 93 11.51 10.44 13.97
N LEU A 94 11.12 9.23 13.58
CA LEU A 94 9.84 8.98 12.92
C LEU A 94 8.66 9.35 13.83
N TYR A 95 8.71 8.95 15.10
CA TYR A 95 7.66 9.27 16.06
C TYR A 95 7.58 10.77 16.34
N GLU A 96 8.72 11.43 16.54
CA GLU A 96 8.79 12.89 16.73
C GLU A 96 8.20 13.65 15.53
N MET A 97 8.56 13.23 14.31
CA MET A 97 8.02 13.82 13.08
C MET A 97 6.50 13.67 12.98
N LEU A 98 5.96 12.50 13.31
CA LEU A 98 4.52 12.26 13.30
C LEU A 98 3.82 13.00 14.44
N GLU A 99 4.43 13.09 15.63
CA GLU A 99 3.84 13.81 16.75
C GLU A 99 3.82 15.32 16.52
N ALA A 100 4.80 15.85 15.80
CA ALA A 100 4.85 17.27 15.44
C ALA A 100 3.79 17.69 14.41
N GLN A 101 3.16 16.74 13.69
CA GLN A 101 2.10 17.07 12.76
C GLN A 101 0.84 17.55 13.48
N THR A 102 0.40 18.76 13.15
CA THR A 102 -0.82 19.37 13.69
C THR A 102 -2.07 18.98 12.93
N ASN A 103 -1.92 18.58 11.67
CA ASN A 103 -3.00 18.10 10.83
C ASN A 103 -3.26 16.60 11.09
N ARG A 104 -4.37 16.09 10.54
CA ARG A 104 -4.68 14.66 10.56
C ARG A 104 -3.55 13.89 9.92
N ARG A 105 -2.97 12.94 10.67
CA ARG A 105 -1.81 12.17 10.23
C ARG A 105 -2.23 11.05 9.29
N PHE A 106 -1.40 10.77 8.30
CA PHE A 106 -1.52 9.59 7.47
C PHE A 106 -0.16 8.99 7.20
N MET A 107 -0.07 7.67 7.20
CA MET A 107 1.18 6.94 7.07
C MET A 107 0.98 5.70 6.22
N LYS A 108 2.05 5.25 5.54
CA LYS A 108 1.97 4.03 4.74
C LYS A 108 2.62 2.84 5.44
N THR A 109 2.10 1.67 5.13
CA THR A 109 2.65 0.37 5.50
C THR A 109 2.58 -0.61 4.34
N HIS A 110 3.49 -1.57 4.33
CA HIS A 110 3.43 -2.73 3.44
C HIS A 110 3.22 -4.04 4.21
N LEU A 111 2.89 -3.95 5.49
CA LEU A 111 2.66 -5.13 6.33
C LEU A 111 1.36 -5.85 5.98
N PRO A 112 1.35 -7.19 6.07
CA PRO A 112 0.11 -7.93 6.13
C PRO A 112 -0.65 -7.59 7.42
N VAL A 113 -1.97 -7.75 7.39
CA VAL A 113 -2.85 -7.34 8.49
C VAL A 113 -2.52 -8.03 9.80
N ASP A 114 -2.04 -9.28 9.75
CA ASP A 114 -1.65 -10.09 10.91
C ASP A 114 -0.28 -9.70 11.54
N ALA A 115 0.44 -8.77 10.91
CA ALA A 115 1.67 -8.18 11.44
C ALA A 115 1.50 -6.70 11.84
N LEU A 116 0.30 -6.14 11.67
CA LEU A 116 -0.02 -4.76 11.99
C LEU A 116 -0.78 -4.65 13.31
N VAL A 117 -0.46 -3.65 14.14
CA VAL A 117 -1.26 -3.30 15.31
C VAL A 117 -2.53 -2.63 14.82
N TRP A 118 -3.68 -3.28 15.04
CA TRP A 118 -4.98 -2.73 14.67
C TRP A 118 -5.51 -1.79 15.74
N ASN A 119 -5.85 -0.57 15.35
CA ASN A 119 -6.53 0.39 16.23
C ASN A 119 -7.95 0.66 15.70
N PRO A 120 -9.01 0.39 16.47
CA PRO A 120 -10.39 0.57 16.01
C PRO A 120 -10.79 2.02 15.76
N GLN A 121 -10.03 2.99 16.28
CA GLN A 121 -10.28 4.42 16.08
C GLN A 121 -9.56 5.00 14.86
N ALA A 122 -8.52 4.31 14.33
CA ALA A 122 -7.85 4.70 13.10
C ALA A 122 -8.65 4.25 11.88
N LYS A 123 -8.47 4.93 10.75
CA LYS A 123 -9.03 4.53 9.44
C LYS A 123 -7.95 3.83 8.63
N TYR A 124 -8.32 2.75 7.97
CA TYR A 124 -7.42 1.97 7.11
C TYR A 124 -7.90 2.02 5.66
N ILE A 125 -6.98 2.28 4.74
CA ILE A 125 -7.23 2.17 3.30
C ILE A 125 -6.29 1.10 2.76
N PHE A 126 -6.85 0.05 2.19
CA PHE A 126 -6.08 -0.99 1.52
C PHE A 126 -6.27 -0.88 0.01
N CYS A 127 -5.19 -0.62 -0.72
CA CYS A 127 -5.21 -0.58 -2.18
C CYS A 127 -4.60 -1.87 -2.74
N ALA A 128 -5.36 -2.54 -3.61
CA ALA A 128 -4.92 -3.71 -4.35
C ALA A 128 -4.77 -3.42 -5.86
N ARG A 129 -4.07 -4.31 -6.52
CA ARG A 129 -3.83 -4.32 -7.97
C ARG A 129 -3.59 -5.75 -8.42
N ASP A 130 -3.91 -6.05 -9.67
CA ASP A 130 -3.55 -7.33 -10.29
C ASP A 130 -2.07 -7.65 -10.04
N GLY A 131 -1.80 -8.86 -9.53
CA GLY A 131 -0.45 -9.28 -9.16
C GLY A 131 0.51 -9.29 -10.36
N ARG A 132 0.02 -9.57 -11.57
CA ARG A 132 0.82 -9.53 -12.81
C ARG A 132 1.34 -8.10 -13.07
N ASP A 133 0.49 -7.10 -12.88
CA ASP A 133 0.87 -5.68 -13.02
C ASP A 133 1.75 -5.20 -11.85
N ALA A 134 1.49 -5.69 -10.64
CA ALA A 134 2.30 -5.36 -9.47
C ALA A 134 3.73 -5.88 -9.61
N ILE A 135 3.91 -7.14 -10.03
CA ILE A 135 5.22 -7.75 -10.27
C ILE A 135 5.96 -7.06 -11.42
N TRP A 136 5.27 -6.77 -12.52
CA TRP A 136 5.84 -5.97 -13.61
C TRP A 136 6.36 -4.61 -13.11
N SER A 137 5.55 -3.92 -12.31
CA SER A 137 5.93 -2.64 -11.73
C SER A 137 7.08 -2.77 -10.73
N MET A 138 7.17 -3.88 -10.00
CA MET A 138 8.27 -4.17 -9.08
C MET A 138 9.57 -4.41 -9.84
N HIS A 139 9.54 -5.21 -10.89
CA HIS A 139 10.71 -5.44 -11.75
C HIS A 139 11.27 -4.12 -12.29
N ASN A 140 10.42 -3.26 -12.87
CA ASN A 140 10.84 -1.94 -13.35
C ASN A 140 11.45 -1.08 -12.23
N HIS A 141 10.85 -1.08 -11.04
CA HIS A 141 11.32 -0.31 -9.89
C HIS A 141 12.71 -0.74 -9.43
N LEU A 142 12.93 -2.04 -9.27
CA LEU A 142 14.21 -2.60 -8.84
C LEU A 142 15.29 -2.49 -9.92
N THR A 143 14.94 -2.63 -11.20
CA THR A 143 15.90 -2.46 -12.32
C THR A 143 16.35 -1.00 -12.47
N ALA A 144 15.47 -0.03 -12.18
CA ALA A 144 15.81 1.38 -12.20
C ALA A 144 16.62 1.82 -10.96
N ALA A 145 16.64 1.01 -9.91
CA ALA A 145 17.35 1.33 -8.66
C ALA A 145 18.88 1.37 -8.86
N THR A 146 19.53 2.32 -8.17
CA THR A 146 21.00 2.51 -8.16
C THR A 146 21.66 1.58 -7.14
N ASP A 147 23.00 1.55 -7.10
CA ASP A 147 23.73 0.85 -6.04
C ASP A 147 23.45 1.45 -4.67
N VAL A 148 23.25 2.77 -4.59
CA VAL A 148 22.90 3.46 -3.33
C VAL A 148 21.58 2.92 -2.76
N PHE A 149 20.56 2.67 -3.60
CA PHE A 149 19.32 2.04 -3.14
C PHE A 149 19.58 0.69 -2.46
N TYR A 150 20.33 -0.19 -3.13
CA TYR A 150 20.65 -1.52 -2.59
C TYR A 150 21.48 -1.46 -1.32
N GLN A 151 22.45 -0.53 -1.24
CA GLN A 151 23.22 -0.29 -0.03
C GLN A 151 22.33 0.17 1.14
N LEU A 152 21.46 1.16 0.92
CA LEU A 152 20.55 1.64 1.95
C LEU A 152 19.64 0.54 2.48
N PHE A 153 19.13 -0.34 1.62
CA PHE A 153 18.25 -1.42 2.01
C PHE A 153 18.99 -2.60 2.65
N ASN A 154 20.18 -2.94 2.17
CA ASN A 154 20.93 -4.13 2.59
C ASN A 154 21.90 -3.88 3.74
N ASP A 155 22.44 -2.67 3.88
CA ASP A 155 23.47 -2.34 4.88
C ASP A 155 22.89 -1.65 6.12
N THR A 156 21.55 -1.50 6.21
CA THR A 156 20.90 -0.95 7.39
C THR A 156 21.22 -1.81 8.64
N PRO A 157 21.64 -1.20 9.76
CA PRO A 157 21.94 -1.94 10.97
C PRO A 157 20.79 -2.79 11.49
N GLY A 158 21.08 -3.98 12.01
CA GLY A 158 20.07 -4.89 12.57
C GLY A 158 19.22 -5.62 11.54
N ARG A 159 19.64 -5.69 10.28
CA ARG A 159 18.95 -6.42 9.21
C ARG A 159 18.76 -7.91 9.54
N VAL A 160 17.68 -8.47 9.03
CA VAL A 160 17.29 -9.87 9.20
C VAL A 160 16.92 -10.45 7.84
N GLY A 161 17.28 -11.71 7.61
CA GLY A 161 16.97 -12.43 6.38
C GLY A 161 17.94 -12.14 5.22
N PRO A 162 17.61 -12.61 3.99
CA PRO A 162 18.46 -12.46 2.82
C PRO A 162 18.47 -11.01 2.30
N ALA A 163 19.56 -10.60 1.65
CA ALA A 163 19.67 -9.29 1.02
C ALA A 163 18.63 -9.14 -0.11
N LEU A 164 18.18 -7.91 -0.32
CA LEU A 164 17.39 -7.57 -1.50
C LEU A 164 18.31 -7.64 -2.73
N GLU A 165 18.00 -8.56 -3.63
CA GLU A 165 18.79 -8.77 -4.84
C GLU A 165 18.27 -7.94 -6.01
N ARG A 166 19.17 -7.67 -6.98
CA ARG A 166 18.75 -7.09 -8.26
C ARG A 166 17.96 -8.15 -9.03
N PRO A 167 16.82 -7.77 -9.65
CA PRO A 167 16.10 -8.71 -10.49
C PRO A 167 16.94 -9.08 -11.73
N GLY A 168 16.67 -10.26 -12.26
CA GLY A 168 17.16 -10.66 -13.58
C GLY A 168 16.65 -9.73 -14.69
N GLU A 169 17.10 -9.94 -15.91
CA GLU A 169 16.71 -9.11 -17.07
C GLU A 169 15.23 -9.26 -17.43
N SER A 170 14.69 -10.46 -17.25
CA SER A 170 13.30 -10.76 -17.60
C SER A 170 12.34 -10.54 -16.43
N PRO A 171 11.30 -9.71 -16.60
CA PRO A 171 10.23 -9.59 -15.60
C PRO A 171 9.45 -10.90 -15.43
N ARG A 172 9.52 -11.84 -16.40
CA ARG A 172 8.91 -13.17 -16.28
C ARG A 172 9.54 -13.99 -15.15
N ASP A 173 10.85 -13.85 -14.92
CA ASP A 173 11.52 -14.61 -13.85
C ASP A 173 10.98 -14.22 -12.47
N MET A 174 10.75 -12.93 -12.23
CA MET A 174 10.10 -12.46 -11.00
C MET A 174 8.64 -12.92 -10.90
N PHE A 175 7.94 -13.01 -12.02
CA PHE A 175 6.59 -13.55 -12.07
C PHE A 175 6.55 -15.05 -11.73
N VAL A 176 7.52 -15.83 -12.22
CA VAL A 176 7.65 -17.25 -11.85
C VAL A 176 7.89 -17.41 -10.35
N GLN A 177 8.72 -16.57 -9.72
CA GLN A 177 8.89 -16.56 -8.27
C GLN A 177 7.57 -16.30 -7.52
N LEU A 178 6.70 -15.40 -8.04
CA LEU A 178 5.36 -15.23 -7.45
C LEU A 178 4.55 -16.53 -7.48
N LEU A 179 4.64 -17.29 -8.57
CA LEU A 179 3.89 -18.56 -8.71
C LEU A 179 4.48 -19.69 -7.87
N GLU A 180 5.79 -19.75 -7.69
CA GLU A 180 6.48 -20.89 -7.06
C GLU A 180 6.65 -20.71 -5.56
N ASP A 181 7.13 -19.57 -5.10
CA ASP A 181 7.44 -19.30 -3.68
C ASP A 181 6.63 -18.17 -3.04
N ASP A 182 5.71 -17.56 -3.84
CA ASP A 182 4.83 -16.49 -3.36
C ASP A 182 5.61 -15.23 -2.92
N MET A 183 6.76 -14.95 -3.52
CA MET A 183 7.65 -13.83 -3.23
C MET A 183 8.16 -13.78 -1.77
N LYS A 184 8.05 -14.88 -1.02
CA LYS A 184 8.37 -14.96 0.41
C LYS A 184 9.80 -14.50 0.70
N ASP A 185 10.75 -14.97 -0.08
CA ASP A 185 12.15 -14.68 0.17
C ASP A 185 12.53 -13.24 -0.20
N SER A 186 11.76 -12.59 -1.09
CA SER A 186 11.98 -11.21 -1.50
C SER A 186 11.44 -10.18 -0.51
N PHE A 187 10.33 -10.47 0.18
CA PHE A 187 9.65 -9.48 1.04
C PHE A 187 9.48 -9.91 2.50
N GLY A 188 9.76 -11.17 2.84
CA GLY A 188 9.55 -11.72 4.19
C GLY A 188 8.09 -12.06 4.51
N TRP A 189 7.18 -11.87 3.55
CA TRP A 189 5.79 -12.35 3.62
C TRP A 189 5.25 -12.63 2.21
N LYS A 190 4.20 -13.43 2.17
CA LYS A 190 3.62 -13.95 0.93
C LYS A 190 2.60 -13.00 0.33
N PHE A 191 2.60 -12.86 -0.98
CA PHE A 191 1.66 -12.02 -1.73
C PHE A 191 0.21 -12.45 -1.51
N TRP A 192 -0.10 -13.74 -1.74
CA TRP A 192 -1.46 -14.24 -1.65
C TRP A 192 -2.05 -14.12 -0.25
N SER A 193 -1.29 -14.47 0.77
CA SER A 193 -1.75 -14.34 2.16
C SER A 193 -1.91 -12.88 2.59
N HIS A 194 -1.10 -11.97 2.05
CA HIS A 194 -1.26 -10.52 2.27
C HIS A 194 -2.60 -10.03 1.72
N ILE A 195 -2.89 -10.34 0.44
CA ILE A 195 -4.15 -9.94 -0.19
C ILE A 195 -5.34 -10.57 0.55
N ARG A 196 -5.29 -11.88 0.82
CA ARG A 196 -6.36 -12.60 1.53
C ARG A 196 -6.65 -12.00 2.90
N GLY A 197 -5.63 -11.72 3.71
CA GLY A 197 -5.83 -11.19 5.05
C GLY A 197 -6.54 -9.83 5.05
N TRP A 198 -6.18 -8.92 4.14
CA TRP A 198 -6.87 -7.64 4.00
C TRP A 198 -8.28 -7.79 3.42
N TRP A 199 -8.49 -8.74 2.49
CA TRP A 199 -9.82 -9.05 1.97
C TRP A 199 -10.75 -9.61 3.04
N GLU A 200 -10.28 -10.53 3.88
CA GLU A 200 -11.04 -11.10 5.00
C GLU A 200 -11.43 -10.03 6.03
N ALA A 201 -10.59 -9.03 6.22
CA ALA A 201 -10.87 -7.89 7.10
C ALA A 201 -11.85 -6.85 6.50
N ARG A 202 -12.30 -6.98 5.24
CA ARG A 202 -13.07 -5.97 4.50
C ARG A 202 -14.39 -5.53 5.14
N SER A 203 -14.92 -6.32 6.06
CA SER A 203 -16.14 -5.99 6.80
C SER A 203 -15.91 -5.08 8.00
N GLN A 204 -14.67 -4.76 8.35
CA GLN A 204 -14.36 -3.84 9.43
C GLN A 204 -14.84 -2.43 9.06
N PRO A 205 -15.59 -1.73 9.96
CA PRO A 205 -16.19 -0.44 9.64
C PRO A 205 -15.15 0.67 9.42
N ASN A 206 -13.93 0.46 9.89
CA ASN A 206 -12.81 1.39 9.76
C ASN A 206 -11.79 0.97 8.67
N LEU A 207 -12.16 0.05 7.77
CA LEU A 207 -11.36 -0.36 6.61
C LEU A 207 -12.10 -0.08 5.30
N LEU A 208 -11.41 0.55 4.37
CA LEU A 208 -11.85 0.74 2.99
C LEU A 208 -10.92 -0.02 2.05
N LEU A 209 -11.47 -0.94 1.26
CA LEU A 209 -10.77 -1.54 0.12
C LEU A 209 -10.96 -0.66 -1.12
N ILE A 210 -9.85 -0.35 -1.79
CA ILE A 210 -9.82 0.32 -3.10
C ILE A 210 -8.99 -0.50 -4.08
N HIS A 211 -9.20 -0.28 -5.37
CA HIS A 211 -8.49 -1.01 -6.40
C HIS A 211 -7.88 -0.06 -7.43
N TYR A 212 -6.66 -0.37 -7.87
CA TYR A 212 -5.93 0.46 -8.84
C TYR A 212 -6.69 0.64 -10.16
N ASN A 213 -7.40 -0.40 -10.63
CA ASN A 213 -8.20 -0.32 -11.84
C ASN A 213 -9.39 0.63 -11.68
N ASP A 214 -10.04 0.63 -10.52
CA ASP A 214 -11.17 1.51 -10.23
C ASP A 214 -10.72 2.97 -10.21
N LEU A 215 -9.60 3.27 -9.55
CA LEU A 215 -8.98 4.59 -9.58
C LEU A 215 -8.65 5.07 -11.00
N LYS A 216 -8.25 4.16 -11.88
CA LYS A 216 -7.99 4.49 -13.29
C LYS A 216 -9.25 4.69 -14.10
N ALA A 217 -10.30 3.97 -13.79
CA ALA A 217 -11.57 4.04 -14.53
C ALA A 217 -12.39 5.27 -14.13
N ASP A 218 -12.42 5.59 -12.84
CA ASP A 218 -13.20 6.71 -12.29
C ASP A 218 -12.50 7.33 -11.08
N LEU A 219 -11.51 8.17 -11.33
CA LEU A 219 -10.75 8.84 -10.27
C LEU A 219 -11.65 9.73 -9.39
N ASP A 220 -12.55 10.53 -9.99
CA ASP A 220 -13.43 11.42 -9.24
C ASP A 220 -14.38 10.64 -8.32
N GLY A 221 -15.01 9.60 -8.84
CA GLY A 221 -15.93 8.75 -8.06
C GLY A 221 -15.23 8.02 -6.92
N GLU A 222 -14.05 7.46 -7.17
CA GLU A 222 -13.26 6.79 -6.12
C GLU A 222 -12.73 7.79 -5.08
N MET A 223 -12.32 9.00 -5.47
CA MET A 223 -11.94 10.04 -4.53
C MET A 223 -13.12 10.48 -3.65
N ARG A 224 -14.34 10.57 -4.20
CA ARG A 224 -15.58 10.84 -3.40
C ARG A 224 -15.85 9.72 -2.40
N ARG A 225 -15.63 8.46 -2.80
CA ARG A 225 -15.79 7.30 -1.92
C ARG A 225 -14.77 7.32 -0.78
N ILE A 226 -13.53 7.66 -1.07
CA ILE A 226 -12.47 7.82 -0.07
C ILE A 226 -12.76 9.01 0.85
N ALA A 227 -13.15 10.16 0.31
CA ALA A 227 -13.49 11.35 1.10
C ALA A 227 -14.65 11.08 2.07
N LYS A 228 -15.70 10.39 1.60
CA LYS A 228 -16.81 9.98 2.47
C LYS A 228 -16.37 9.03 3.59
N PHE A 229 -15.54 8.04 3.28
CA PHE A 229 -15.01 7.09 4.27
C PHE A 229 -14.14 7.78 5.32
N LEU A 230 -13.30 8.72 4.88
CA LEU A 230 -12.42 9.50 5.74
C LEU A 230 -13.15 10.63 6.46
N GLU A 231 -14.44 10.87 6.16
CA GLU A 231 -15.21 11.96 6.76
C GLU A 231 -14.57 13.34 6.50
N ILE A 232 -14.07 13.52 5.25
CA ILE A 232 -13.47 14.80 4.83
C ILE A 232 -14.56 15.88 4.79
N PRO A 233 -14.33 17.06 5.37
CA PRO A 233 -15.25 18.20 5.24
C PRO A 233 -15.54 18.54 3.79
N GLU A 234 -16.72 19.10 3.53
CA GLU A 234 -17.10 19.53 2.19
C GLU A 234 -16.11 20.58 1.66
N MET A 235 -15.60 20.32 0.46
CA MET A 235 -14.68 21.19 -0.26
C MET A 235 -15.46 22.05 -1.26
N SER A 236 -14.97 23.28 -1.54
CA SER A 236 -15.55 24.06 -2.65
C SER A 236 -15.37 23.33 -3.98
N PRO A 237 -16.19 23.63 -5.01
CA PRO A 237 -16.02 23.02 -6.32
C PRO A 237 -14.61 23.23 -6.91
N GLU A 238 -13.99 24.37 -6.65
CA GLU A 238 -12.63 24.71 -7.09
C GLU A 238 -11.59 23.86 -6.37
N GLN A 239 -11.70 23.72 -5.04
CA GLN A 239 -10.82 22.87 -4.24
C GLN A 239 -10.94 21.39 -4.66
N TRP A 240 -12.17 20.92 -4.88
CA TRP A 240 -12.39 19.54 -5.34
C TRP A 240 -11.77 19.31 -6.71
N LYS A 241 -11.99 20.25 -7.66
CA LYS A 241 -11.39 20.16 -9.00
C LYS A 241 -9.87 20.11 -8.93
N ALA A 242 -9.25 20.97 -8.12
CA ALA A 242 -7.81 20.99 -7.93
C ALA A 242 -7.32 19.66 -7.32
N ALA A 243 -7.99 19.15 -6.28
CA ALA A 243 -7.64 17.88 -5.66
C ALA A 243 -7.66 16.70 -6.66
N VAL A 244 -8.68 16.64 -7.53
CA VAL A 244 -8.76 15.60 -8.58
C VAL A 244 -7.65 15.77 -9.62
N GLU A 245 -7.40 17.01 -10.08
CA GLU A 245 -6.35 17.32 -11.05
C GLU A 245 -4.98 16.91 -10.52
N HIS A 246 -4.66 17.24 -9.27
CA HIS A 246 -3.38 16.92 -8.62
C HIS A 246 -3.19 15.40 -8.37
N CYS A 247 -4.25 14.62 -8.49
CA CYS A 247 -4.20 13.17 -8.43
C CYS A 247 -4.15 12.47 -9.79
N THR A 248 -4.16 13.24 -10.91
CA THR A 248 -3.98 12.65 -12.24
C THR A 248 -2.55 12.17 -12.45
N PHE A 249 -2.38 11.17 -13.33
CA PHE A 249 -1.04 10.64 -13.64
C PHE A 249 -0.11 11.73 -14.19
N ASP A 250 -0.63 12.58 -15.09
CA ASP A 250 0.16 13.62 -15.76
C ASP A 250 0.64 14.68 -14.77
N TRP A 251 -0.25 15.12 -13.87
CA TRP A 251 0.13 16.07 -12.82
C TRP A 251 1.16 15.46 -11.86
N MET A 252 0.91 14.27 -11.34
CA MET A 252 1.84 13.59 -10.44
C MET A 252 3.21 13.33 -11.08
N LYS A 253 3.25 13.07 -12.38
CA LYS A 253 4.51 12.88 -13.10
C LYS A 253 5.25 14.19 -13.31
N ALA A 254 4.53 15.29 -13.57
CA ALA A 254 5.10 16.62 -13.69
C ALA A 254 5.66 17.13 -12.35
N HIS A 255 5.05 16.75 -11.22
CA HIS A 255 5.41 17.13 -9.85
C HIS A 255 5.91 15.93 -9.05
N ALA A 256 6.71 15.06 -9.69
CA ALA A 256 7.13 13.80 -9.08
C ALA A 256 7.94 13.98 -7.78
N GLU A 257 8.58 15.11 -7.59
CA GLU A 257 9.34 15.50 -6.40
C GLU A 257 8.48 15.61 -5.13
N LEU A 258 7.18 15.87 -5.27
CA LEU A 258 6.25 15.95 -4.13
C LEU A 258 5.80 14.55 -3.64
N ALA A 259 5.75 13.59 -4.54
CA ALA A 259 5.22 12.24 -4.27
C ALA A 259 6.30 11.17 -4.15
N ALA A 260 7.43 11.30 -4.86
CA ALA A 260 8.55 10.38 -4.76
C ALA A 260 9.33 10.60 -3.45
N PRO A 261 10.03 9.58 -2.92
CA PRO A 261 10.92 9.76 -1.77
C PRO A 261 11.89 10.91 -1.98
N GLN A 262 12.19 11.66 -0.92
CA GLN A 262 13.08 12.85 -0.99
C GLN A 262 14.47 12.55 -1.55
N GLN A 263 14.94 11.29 -1.40
CA GLN A 263 16.24 10.85 -1.94
C GLN A 263 16.13 10.25 -3.36
N ALA A 264 15.02 10.48 -4.07
CA ALA A 264 14.75 9.84 -5.34
C ALA A 264 15.88 9.98 -6.35
N ASP A 265 16.52 11.16 -6.42
CA ASP A 265 17.63 11.43 -7.34
C ASP A 265 18.91 10.63 -7.04
N MET A 266 19.07 10.14 -5.81
CA MET A 266 20.16 9.28 -5.42
C MET A 266 19.88 7.80 -5.65
N VAL A 267 18.62 7.39 -5.47
CA VAL A 267 18.24 5.98 -5.40
C VAL A 267 17.62 5.43 -6.69
N TRP A 268 17.21 6.28 -7.64
CA TRP A 268 16.77 5.86 -8.98
C TRP A 268 17.53 6.59 -10.10
N LYS A 269 17.81 5.87 -11.19
CA LYS A 269 18.65 6.33 -12.31
C LYS A 269 18.18 7.65 -12.94
N GLU A 270 16.87 7.88 -12.99
CA GLU A 270 16.23 9.09 -13.52
C GLU A 270 15.50 9.87 -12.43
N GLY A 271 15.88 9.69 -11.17
CA GLY A 271 15.31 10.38 -10.03
C GLY A 271 13.82 10.13 -9.83
N ALA A 272 13.13 11.15 -9.33
CA ALA A 272 11.69 11.11 -9.03
C ALA A 272 10.82 10.72 -10.23
N LYS A 273 11.22 11.07 -11.44
CA LYS A 273 10.45 10.78 -12.68
C LYS A 273 10.42 9.28 -13.02
N SER A 274 11.48 8.52 -12.68
CA SER A 274 11.48 7.08 -12.88
C SER A 274 10.69 6.35 -11.80
N PHE A 275 10.55 6.94 -10.62
CA PHE A 275 9.70 6.41 -9.55
C PHE A 275 8.21 6.41 -9.96
N ILE A 276 7.72 7.50 -10.60
CA ILE A 276 6.40 7.56 -11.23
C ILE A 276 6.55 7.17 -12.70
N HIS A 277 6.60 5.85 -12.96
CA HIS A 277 7.02 5.33 -14.26
C HIS A 277 6.00 5.60 -15.39
N LYS A 278 5.05 4.71 -15.63
CA LYS A 278 4.09 4.81 -16.76
C LYS A 278 2.61 4.77 -16.35
N GLY A 279 2.29 4.31 -15.14
CA GLY A 279 0.92 4.23 -14.66
C GLY A 279 -0.03 3.34 -15.48
N THR A 280 0.51 2.42 -16.30
CA THR A 280 -0.27 1.55 -17.20
C THR A 280 -0.40 0.15 -16.65
N ASN A 281 -1.54 -0.51 -16.96
CA ASN A 281 -1.81 -1.91 -16.70
C ASN A 281 -1.71 -2.74 -17.96
N GLY A 282 -1.63 -4.08 -17.81
CA GLY A 282 -1.66 -5.04 -18.91
C GLY A 282 -0.34 -5.21 -19.66
N ARG A 283 0.75 -4.60 -19.22
CA ARG A 283 2.08 -4.73 -19.87
C ARG A 283 2.67 -6.14 -19.77
N TRP A 284 2.21 -6.91 -18.81
CA TRP A 284 2.57 -8.32 -18.67
C TRP A 284 2.14 -9.17 -19.87
N LYS A 285 1.12 -8.74 -20.64
CA LYS A 285 0.61 -9.43 -21.83
C LYS A 285 1.66 -9.58 -22.95
N ASP A 286 2.64 -8.70 -22.97
CA ASP A 286 3.73 -8.71 -23.97
C ASP A 286 4.82 -9.73 -23.62
N VAL A 287 4.80 -10.32 -22.41
CA VAL A 287 5.88 -11.18 -21.88
C VAL A 287 5.39 -12.53 -21.37
N LEU A 288 4.24 -12.56 -20.69
CA LEU A 288 3.70 -13.79 -20.16
C LEU A 288 2.98 -14.59 -21.24
N SER A 289 3.24 -15.89 -21.31
CA SER A 289 2.50 -16.81 -22.17
C SER A 289 1.06 -17.02 -21.69
N GLU A 290 0.21 -17.59 -22.54
CA GLU A 290 -1.14 -18.01 -22.14
C GLU A 290 -1.10 -19.07 -21.02
N GLU A 291 -0.09 -19.93 -21.01
CA GLU A 291 0.14 -20.89 -19.94
C GLU A 291 0.49 -20.20 -18.61
N ASP A 292 1.40 -19.22 -18.62
CA ASP A 292 1.75 -18.42 -17.44
C ASP A 292 0.51 -17.72 -16.87
N ASN A 293 -0.29 -17.14 -17.76
CA ASN A 293 -1.52 -16.47 -17.38
C ASN A 293 -2.55 -17.43 -16.77
N SER A 294 -2.73 -18.59 -17.37
CA SER A 294 -3.64 -19.63 -16.85
C SER A 294 -3.21 -20.13 -15.47
N ARG A 295 -1.92 -20.37 -15.27
CA ARG A 295 -1.34 -20.75 -13.97
C ARG A 295 -1.57 -19.68 -12.92
N TYR A 296 -1.43 -18.39 -13.27
CA TYR A 296 -1.70 -17.29 -12.36
C TYR A 296 -3.16 -17.26 -11.92
N LEU A 297 -4.10 -17.33 -12.85
CA LEU A 297 -5.53 -17.28 -12.55
C LEU A 297 -5.97 -18.47 -11.69
N GLU A 298 -5.46 -19.68 -12.00
CA GLU A 298 -5.72 -20.85 -11.19
C GLU A 298 -5.15 -20.69 -9.76
N ARG A 299 -3.90 -20.24 -9.64
CA ARG A 299 -3.28 -19.99 -8.34
C ARG A 299 -4.03 -18.93 -7.55
N ALA A 300 -4.45 -17.84 -8.17
CA ALA A 300 -5.25 -16.80 -7.52
C ALA A 300 -6.56 -17.36 -6.95
N ARG A 301 -7.30 -18.19 -7.70
CA ARG A 301 -8.52 -18.82 -7.21
C ARG A 301 -8.27 -19.79 -6.05
N GLN A 302 -7.21 -20.57 -6.13
CA GLN A 302 -6.83 -21.51 -5.06
C GLN A 302 -6.48 -20.80 -3.76
N GLU A 303 -5.74 -19.69 -3.83
CA GLU A 303 -5.26 -18.96 -2.67
C GLU A 303 -6.30 -18.00 -2.08
N LEU A 304 -7.13 -17.39 -2.92
CA LEU A 304 -8.01 -16.28 -2.53
C LEU A 304 -9.50 -16.63 -2.54
N GLY A 305 -9.87 -17.73 -3.19
CA GLY A 305 -11.26 -18.00 -3.56
C GLY A 305 -11.72 -17.15 -4.75
N GLU A 306 -12.86 -17.52 -5.34
CA GLU A 306 -13.33 -16.91 -6.59
C GLU A 306 -13.58 -15.39 -6.47
N GLU A 307 -14.29 -14.97 -5.44
CA GLU A 307 -14.69 -13.55 -5.27
C GLU A 307 -13.47 -12.62 -5.11
N CYS A 308 -12.52 -12.99 -4.23
CA CYS A 308 -11.32 -12.19 -4.01
C CYS A 308 -10.40 -12.21 -5.22
N ALA A 309 -10.27 -13.35 -5.91
CA ALA A 309 -9.45 -13.48 -7.12
C ALA A 309 -9.99 -12.59 -8.25
N GLN A 310 -11.29 -12.57 -8.49
CA GLN A 310 -11.94 -11.70 -9.47
C GLN A 310 -11.76 -10.23 -9.13
N TRP A 311 -11.95 -9.87 -7.85
CA TRP A 311 -11.70 -8.50 -7.40
C TRP A 311 -10.24 -8.08 -7.59
N LEU A 312 -9.28 -8.94 -7.25
CA LEU A 312 -7.85 -8.64 -7.42
C LEU A 312 -7.47 -8.43 -8.89
N GLU A 313 -8.06 -9.18 -9.80
CA GLU A 313 -7.82 -9.05 -11.25
C GLU A 313 -8.46 -7.78 -11.82
N ASN A 314 -9.70 -7.51 -11.47
CA ASN A 314 -10.55 -6.59 -12.24
C ASN A 314 -10.89 -5.28 -11.49
N GLY A 315 -10.89 -5.30 -10.15
CA GLY A 315 -11.46 -4.24 -9.35
C GLY A 315 -12.98 -4.37 -9.19
N ARG A 316 -13.58 -3.43 -8.47
CA ARG A 316 -15.01 -3.42 -8.14
C ARG A 316 -15.89 -2.99 -9.30
N LEU A 317 -15.47 -1.98 -10.08
CA LEU A 317 -16.27 -1.36 -11.13
C LEU A 317 -16.50 -2.27 -12.35
N GLN A 318 -15.75 -3.37 -12.46
CA GLN A 318 -15.89 -4.32 -13.57
C GLN A 318 -16.76 -5.54 -13.20
N TRP A 319 -17.44 -5.51 -12.06
CA TRP A 319 -18.30 -6.58 -11.56
C TRP A 319 -19.78 -6.40 -11.89
N THR A 320 -20.14 -5.50 -12.76
CA THR A 320 -21.54 -5.28 -13.19
C THR A 320 -21.89 -6.05 -14.44
#